data_2c8f5d7610193baf32ede607acc8b6b0
#
_entry.id   2c8f5d7610193baf32ede607acc8b6b0
#
_cell.length_a   1.000
_cell.length_b   1.000
_cell.length_c   1.000
_cell.angle_alpha   90.00
_cell.angle_beta   90.00
_cell.angle_gamma   90.00
#
_symmetry.space_group_name_H-M   'P 1'
#
loop_
_entity.id
_entity.type
_entity.pdbx_description
1 polymer ?
#
loop_
_entity_poly.entity_id
_entity_poly.type
_entity_poly.pdbx_seq_one_letter_code
_entity_poly.pdbx_strand_id
1 'polypeptide(L)'
;MEGCPSQDRARSERALGQEREYLLLIRDSEVGFADEIRRGLVSRRIFSDPKIYRLELERIFARCWLFLCHASQIEQPGDFFTTYMGEDPVLVTRGGDGRIRAFLNSCRHRGNRLCRADDGNASSFTCAYHGWTYRNDGALIGVPFWKDAYHGDLRREEWGLVPVAQVDEYKGFVYATFDAEAPPLLEYLNEMTWYLDTLFERRAGGIEIIGGVHKWVMP
;
A
#
# COMPACT_ATOMS: atom_id res chain seq x y z
N MET A 1 -35.57 -9.93 22.22
CA MET A 1 -34.71 -8.73 22.40
C MET A 1 -34.66 -8.06 21.04
N GLU A 2 -35.49 -7.02 20.90
CA GLU A 2 -35.66 -6.29 19.63
C GLU A 2 -34.51 -5.28 19.50
N GLY A 3 -33.77 -5.36 18.39
CA GLY A 3 -32.68 -4.43 18.06
C GLY A 3 -33.20 -3.01 17.87
N CYS A 4 -32.48 -2.03 18.37
CA CYS A 4 -32.87 -0.61 18.42
C CYS A 4 -32.95 -0.03 16.97
N PRO A 5 -34.12 0.43 16.52
CA PRO A 5 -34.35 0.92 15.13
C PRO A 5 -33.55 2.17 14.75
N SER A 6 -32.94 2.86 15.73
CA SER A 6 -32.20 4.10 15.50
C SER A 6 -30.79 3.91 14.93
N GLN A 7 -30.15 2.77 15.16
CA GLN A 7 -28.79 2.49 14.66
C GLN A 7 -28.80 2.06 13.18
N ASP A 8 -29.79 1.28 12.77
CA ASP A 8 -29.96 0.87 11.35
C ASP A 8 -30.32 2.05 10.44
N ARG A 9 -31.10 3.00 10.95
CA ARG A 9 -31.47 4.21 10.22
C ARG A 9 -30.28 5.14 10.00
N ALA A 10 -29.45 5.34 11.04
CA ALA A 10 -28.23 6.15 10.96
C ALA A 10 -27.14 5.52 10.06
N ARG A 11 -27.11 4.18 9.99
CA ARG A 11 -26.21 3.43 9.12
C ARG A 11 -26.64 3.54 7.65
N SER A 12 -27.95 3.44 7.40
CA SER A 12 -28.56 3.62 6.08
C SER A 12 -28.41 5.05 5.57
N GLU A 13 -28.59 6.06 6.42
CA GLU A 13 -28.42 7.47 6.04
C GLU A 13 -26.96 7.84 5.76
N ARG A 14 -25.97 7.25 6.45
CA ARG A 14 -24.55 7.39 6.12
C ARG A 14 -24.19 6.72 4.81
N ALA A 15 -24.66 5.51 4.57
CA ALA A 15 -24.46 4.80 3.31
C ALA A 15 -25.05 5.57 2.13
N LEU A 16 -26.28 6.09 2.26
CA LEU A 16 -26.90 6.95 1.25
C LEU A 16 -26.20 8.31 1.08
N GLY A 17 -25.59 8.84 2.16
CA GLY A 17 -24.77 10.05 2.09
C GLY A 17 -23.48 9.82 1.30
N GLN A 18 -22.76 8.73 1.59
CA GLN A 18 -21.56 8.32 0.86
C GLN A 18 -21.84 7.97 -0.60
N GLU A 19 -22.95 7.29 -0.87
CA GLU A 19 -23.39 6.98 -2.23
C GLU A 19 -23.75 8.25 -3.03
N ARG A 20 -24.37 9.23 -2.39
CA ARG A 20 -24.64 10.55 -2.98
C ARG A 20 -23.36 11.35 -3.23
N GLU A 21 -22.41 11.33 -2.32
CA GLU A 21 -21.11 11.99 -2.47
C GLU A 21 -20.28 11.30 -3.57
N TYR A 22 -20.32 9.97 -3.63
CA TYR A 22 -19.70 9.17 -4.69
C TYR A 22 -20.33 9.45 -6.06
N LEU A 23 -21.66 9.57 -6.14
CA LEU A 23 -22.39 9.94 -7.37
C LEU A 23 -22.17 11.40 -7.78
N LEU A 24 -21.92 12.31 -6.82
CA LEU A 24 -21.53 13.69 -7.12
C LEU A 24 -20.10 13.76 -7.65
N LEU A 25 -19.17 12.98 -7.09
CA LEU A 25 -17.79 12.84 -7.59
C LEU A 25 -17.76 12.27 -9.03
N ILE A 26 -18.68 11.37 -9.37
CA ILE A 26 -18.84 10.86 -10.74
C ILE A 26 -19.50 11.90 -11.67
N ARG A 27 -20.40 12.74 -11.16
CA ARG A 27 -21.08 13.79 -11.95
C ARG A 27 -20.18 14.97 -12.30
N ASP A 28 -19.29 15.34 -11.41
CA ASP A 28 -18.29 16.40 -11.64
C ASP A 28 -16.99 15.90 -12.32
N SER A 29 -16.90 14.59 -12.62
CA SER A 29 -15.75 14.10 -13.33
C SER A 29 -15.79 14.59 -14.78
N GLU A 30 -14.77 15.31 -15.21
CA GLU A 30 -14.48 15.68 -16.62
C GLU A 30 -14.48 14.47 -17.59
N VAL A 31 -14.81 13.30 -17.10
CA VAL A 31 -14.65 12.00 -17.73
C VAL A 31 -15.95 11.43 -18.30
N GLY A 32 -17.11 11.77 -17.75
CA GLY A 32 -18.44 11.55 -18.36
C GLY A 32 -18.88 10.09 -18.62
N PHE A 33 -18.33 9.10 -17.93
CA PHE A 33 -18.65 7.67 -18.20
C PHE A 33 -19.92 7.13 -17.56
N ALA A 34 -20.57 7.89 -16.68
CA ALA A 34 -21.71 7.39 -15.91
C ALA A 34 -22.86 6.86 -16.79
N ASP A 35 -23.14 7.51 -17.92
CA ASP A 35 -24.19 7.10 -18.83
C ASP A 35 -23.82 5.87 -19.68
N GLU A 36 -22.55 5.69 -20.00
CA GLU A 36 -22.04 4.49 -20.67
C GLU A 36 -22.14 3.28 -19.73
N ILE A 37 -21.69 3.43 -18.47
CA ILE A 37 -21.75 2.38 -17.46
C ILE A 37 -23.19 1.94 -17.19
N ARG A 38 -24.16 2.87 -17.08
CA ARG A 38 -25.59 2.52 -16.93
C ARG A 38 -26.13 1.70 -18.10
N ARG A 39 -25.57 1.82 -19.28
CA ARG A 39 -25.93 1.05 -20.48
C ARG A 39 -25.12 -0.26 -20.61
N GLY A 40 -24.30 -0.60 -19.61
CA GLY A 40 -23.41 -1.77 -19.63
C GLY A 40 -22.23 -1.62 -20.59
N LEU A 41 -21.88 -0.39 -20.96
CA LEU A 41 -20.74 -0.08 -21.82
C LEU A 41 -19.59 0.48 -21.00
N VAL A 42 -18.36 0.18 -21.41
CA VAL A 42 -17.15 0.70 -20.82
C VAL A 42 -16.29 1.34 -21.91
N SER A 43 -16.04 2.63 -21.77
CA SER A 43 -15.18 3.33 -22.73
C SER A 43 -13.74 2.83 -22.63
N ARG A 44 -13.09 2.56 -23.79
CA ARG A 44 -11.68 2.21 -23.84
C ARG A 44 -10.76 3.29 -23.25
N ARG A 45 -11.21 4.52 -23.15
CA ARG A 45 -10.48 5.64 -22.57
C ARG A 45 -10.05 5.37 -21.12
N ILE A 46 -10.80 4.58 -20.34
CA ILE A 46 -10.42 4.24 -18.96
C ILE A 46 -9.06 3.49 -18.88
N PHE A 47 -8.66 2.83 -19.97
CA PHE A 47 -7.41 2.07 -20.01
C PHE A 47 -6.24 2.82 -20.67
N SER A 48 -6.50 3.99 -21.28
CA SER A 48 -5.47 4.65 -22.11
C SER A 48 -5.40 6.17 -21.99
N ASP A 49 -6.36 6.80 -21.30
CA ASP A 49 -6.37 8.27 -21.16
C ASP A 49 -5.47 8.71 -19.98
N PRO A 50 -4.36 9.46 -20.24
CA PRO A 50 -3.46 9.89 -19.16
C PRO A 50 -4.11 10.80 -18.12
N LYS A 51 -5.23 11.47 -18.46
CA LYS A 51 -5.96 12.29 -17.48
C LYS A 51 -6.70 11.41 -16.47
N ILE A 52 -7.30 10.30 -16.93
CA ILE A 52 -7.96 9.33 -16.07
C ILE A 52 -6.94 8.67 -15.16
N TYR A 53 -5.82 8.22 -15.71
CA TYR A 53 -4.75 7.62 -14.93
C TYR A 53 -4.24 8.54 -13.81
N ARG A 54 -4.07 9.84 -14.08
CA ARG A 54 -3.72 10.81 -13.03
C ARG A 54 -4.77 10.92 -11.92
N LEU A 55 -6.05 10.90 -12.30
CA LEU A 55 -7.13 10.88 -11.31
C LEU A 55 -7.15 9.58 -10.50
N GLU A 56 -6.86 8.45 -11.11
CA GLU A 56 -6.71 7.16 -10.41
C GLU A 56 -5.56 7.20 -9.39
N LEU A 57 -4.40 7.74 -9.78
CA LEU A 57 -3.27 7.91 -8.85
C LEU A 57 -3.66 8.74 -7.62
N GLU A 58 -4.41 9.83 -7.80
CA GLU A 58 -4.81 10.73 -6.72
C GLU A 58 -5.98 10.17 -5.88
N ARG A 59 -6.96 9.54 -6.51
CA ARG A 59 -8.24 9.20 -5.88
C ARG A 59 -8.35 7.74 -5.47
N ILE A 60 -7.59 6.86 -6.09
CA ILE A 60 -7.58 5.42 -5.83
C ILE A 60 -6.24 5.02 -5.19
N PHE A 61 -5.15 5.10 -5.92
CA PHE A 61 -3.86 4.59 -5.45
C PHE A 61 -3.31 5.34 -4.23
N ALA A 62 -3.61 6.63 -4.07
CA ALA A 62 -3.20 7.40 -2.91
C ALA A 62 -4.12 7.21 -1.68
N ARG A 63 -5.31 6.59 -1.82
CA ARG A 63 -6.33 6.56 -0.76
C ARG A 63 -6.82 5.17 -0.36
N CYS A 64 -6.76 4.22 -1.28
CA CYS A 64 -7.27 2.87 -1.05
C CYS A 64 -6.23 2.00 -0.35
N TRP A 65 -6.69 0.93 0.31
CA TRP A 65 -5.83 -0.15 0.71
C TRP A 65 -5.37 -0.94 -0.51
N LEU A 66 -4.07 -1.03 -0.70
CA LEU A 66 -3.43 -1.70 -1.83
C LEU A 66 -2.72 -2.96 -1.35
N PHE A 67 -2.87 -4.05 -2.08
CA PHE A 67 -2.14 -5.30 -1.83
C PHE A 67 -0.65 -5.11 -2.12
N LEU A 68 0.21 -5.55 -1.19
CA LEU A 68 1.67 -5.47 -1.31
C LEU A 68 2.31 -6.83 -1.59
N CYS A 69 2.07 -7.79 -0.71
CA CYS A 69 2.64 -9.13 -0.77
C CYS A 69 1.85 -10.08 0.14
N HIS A 70 2.18 -11.36 0.11
CA HIS A 70 1.68 -12.32 1.08
C HIS A 70 2.72 -12.57 2.18
N ALA A 71 2.28 -12.80 3.41
CA ALA A 71 3.15 -13.01 4.57
C ALA A 71 4.11 -14.20 4.39
N SER A 72 3.75 -15.20 3.58
CA SER A 72 4.64 -16.32 3.21
C SER A 72 5.84 -15.92 2.34
N GLN A 73 5.84 -14.72 1.78
CA GLN A 73 6.98 -14.19 1.02
C GLN A 73 8.00 -13.46 1.91
N ILE A 74 7.61 -13.18 3.16
CA ILE A 74 8.42 -12.48 4.16
C ILE A 74 8.27 -13.13 5.54
N GLU A 75 8.53 -14.43 5.66
CA GLU A 75 8.25 -15.22 6.88
C GLU A 75 9.22 -14.93 8.02
N GLN A 76 10.50 -14.78 7.70
CA GLN A 76 11.56 -14.69 8.70
C GLN A 76 11.91 -13.23 9.02
N PRO A 77 12.34 -12.93 10.25
CA PRO A 77 12.92 -11.63 10.56
C PRO A 77 14.07 -11.30 9.59
N GLY A 78 14.00 -10.10 9.02
CA GLY A 78 14.95 -9.67 7.99
C GLY A 78 14.45 -9.86 6.57
N ASP A 79 13.43 -10.67 6.33
CA ASP A 79 12.87 -10.82 5.00
C ASP A 79 12.28 -9.50 4.51
N PHE A 80 12.44 -9.30 3.21
CA PHE A 80 11.89 -8.12 2.52
C PHE A 80 11.33 -8.49 1.15
N PHE A 81 10.41 -7.65 0.70
CA PHE A 81 9.81 -7.71 -0.63
C PHE A 81 9.67 -6.30 -1.20
N THR A 82 9.98 -6.10 -2.49
CA THR A 82 9.79 -4.81 -3.17
C THR A 82 8.62 -4.86 -4.12
N THR A 83 7.77 -3.83 -4.07
CA THR A 83 6.58 -3.70 -4.89
C THR A 83 6.31 -2.23 -5.20
N TYR A 84 5.12 -1.93 -5.68
CA TYR A 84 4.67 -0.58 -5.98
C TYR A 84 3.29 -0.31 -5.41
N MET A 85 3.05 0.92 -5.00
CA MET A 85 1.73 1.48 -4.72
C MET A 85 1.47 2.61 -5.72
N GLY A 86 0.67 2.34 -6.75
CA GLY A 86 0.63 3.19 -7.92
C GLY A 86 2.00 3.22 -8.62
N GLU A 87 2.60 4.41 -8.74
CA GLU A 87 3.94 4.59 -9.31
C GLU A 87 5.07 4.60 -8.25
N ASP A 88 4.71 4.67 -6.97
CA ASP A 88 5.67 4.77 -5.89
C ASP A 88 6.28 3.40 -5.55
N PRO A 89 7.60 3.24 -5.63
CA PRO A 89 8.26 2.02 -5.22
C PRO A 89 8.20 1.88 -3.69
N VAL A 90 7.83 0.69 -3.22
CA VAL A 90 7.67 0.36 -1.81
C VAL A 90 8.57 -0.81 -1.42
N LEU A 91 9.17 -0.71 -0.25
CA LEU A 91 9.95 -1.74 0.42
C LEU A 91 9.16 -2.26 1.61
N VAL A 92 8.74 -3.52 1.56
CA VAL A 92 8.08 -4.23 2.66
C VAL A 92 9.12 -5.02 3.42
N THR A 93 9.12 -4.96 4.74
CA THR A 93 10.11 -5.66 5.58
C THR A 93 9.43 -6.35 6.74
N ARG A 94 9.96 -7.52 7.15
CA ARG A 94 9.68 -8.09 8.46
C ARG A 94 10.83 -7.74 9.41
N GLY A 95 10.52 -6.89 10.38
CA GLY A 95 11.50 -6.48 11.39
C GLY A 95 11.95 -7.61 12.32
N GLY A 96 13.03 -7.38 13.06
CA GLY A 96 13.51 -8.30 14.09
C GLY A 96 12.50 -8.54 15.22
N ASP A 97 11.53 -7.66 15.37
CA ASP A 97 10.40 -7.78 16.30
C ASP A 97 9.19 -8.54 15.71
N GLY A 98 9.34 -9.11 14.50
CA GLY A 98 8.31 -9.85 13.77
C GLY A 98 7.26 -8.98 13.08
N ARG A 99 7.28 -7.67 13.27
CA ARG A 99 6.28 -6.75 12.67
C ARG A 99 6.58 -6.51 11.20
N ILE A 100 5.53 -6.51 10.38
CA ILE A 100 5.59 -6.09 8.98
C ILE A 100 5.51 -4.56 8.93
N ARG A 101 6.38 -3.97 8.12
CA ARG A 101 6.44 -2.53 7.84
C ARG A 101 6.57 -2.31 6.35
N ALA A 102 6.10 -1.18 5.87
CA ALA A 102 6.29 -0.76 4.49
C ALA A 102 6.77 0.69 4.45
N PHE A 103 7.74 0.94 3.58
CA PHE A 103 8.38 2.25 3.41
C PHE A 103 8.44 2.60 1.94
N LEU A 104 8.48 3.89 1.63
CA LEU A 104 8.92 4.30 0.30
C LEU A 104 10.34 3.78 0.05
N ASN A 105 10.54 3.05 -1.04
CA ASN A 105 11.84 2.50 -1.44
C ASN A 105 12.73 3.59 -2.04
N SER A 106 12.93 4.65 -1.27
CA SER A 106 13.62 5.88 -1.67
C SER A 106 14.52 6.38 -0.56
N CYS A 107 15.79 6.58 -0.87
CA CYS A 107 16.76 7.13 0.07
C CYS A 107 16.44 8.58 0.39
N ARG A 108 16.34 8.89 1.69
CA ARG A 108 16.02 10.25 2.20
C ARG A 108 17.03 11.32 1.82
N HIS A 109 18.24 10.92 1.44
CA HIS A 109 19.27 11.88 1.03
C HIS A 109 18.93 12.58 -0.29
N ARG A 110 18.72 11.80 -1.38
CA ARG A 110 18.46 12.34 -2.73
C ARG A 110 17.53 11.47 -3.56
N GLY A 111 16.62 10.74 -2.95
CA GLY A 111 15.56 10.01 -3.65
C GLY A 111 16.01 8.78 -4.46
N ASN A 112 17.29 8.37 -4.37
CA ASN A 112 17.73 7.17 -5.09
C ASN A 112 17.00 5.93 -4.58
N ARG A 113 16.61 5.02 -5.48
CA ARG A 113 16.01 3.73 -5.11
C ARG A 113 16.95 2.97 -4.19
N LEU A 114 16.48 2.62 -2.99
CA LEU A 114 17.32 2.05 -1.94
C LEU A 114 17.58 0.56 -2.17
N CYS A 115 16.53 -0.24 -2.30
CA CYS A 115 16.61 -1.65 -2.59
C CYS A 115 16.21 -1.91 -4.04
N ARG A 116 17.05 -2.69 -4.78
CA ARG A 116 16.83 -3.03 -6.18
C ARG A 116 16.50 -4.51 -6.39
N ALA A 117 16.71 -5.33 -5.36
CA ALA A 117 16.29 -6.73 -5.37
C ALA A 117 14.77 -6.82 -5.20
N ASP A 118 14.14 -7.81 -5.80
CA ASP A 118 12.71 -8.04 -5.71
C ASP A 118 12.34 -8.58 -4.31
N ASP A 119 13.15 -9.48 -3.76
CA ASP A 119 12.99 -10.08 -2.43
C ASP A 119 14.36 -10.48 -1.84
N GLY A 120 14.37 -10.95 -0.61
CA GLY A 120 15.54 -11.48 0.08
C GLY A 120 15.49 -11.30 1.59
N ASN A 121 16.63 -11.51 2.25
CA ASN A 121 16.78 -11.31 3.69
C ASN A 121 17.94 -10.34 3.97
N ALA A 122 17.67 -9.25 4.70
CA ALA A 122 18.66 -8.25 5.06
C ALA A 122 18.29 -7.55 6.37
N SER A 123 19.28 -7.33 7.23
CA SER A 123 19.13 -6.52 8.44
C SER A 123 19.19 -5.01 8.18
N SER A 124 19.77 -4.61 7.04
CA SER A 124 19.94 -3.22 6.65
C SER A 124 20.06 -3.05 5.14
N PHE A 125 19.78 -1.85 4.66
CA PHE A 125 19.84 -1.44 3.26
C PHE A 125 20.76 -0.25 3.10
N THR A 126 21.81 -0.39 2.30
CA THR A 126 22.75 0.71 2.02
C THR A 126 22.48 1.30 0.65
N CYS A 127 22.25 2.59 0.61
CA CYS A 127 22.04 3.32 -0.64
C CYS A 127 23.31 3.30 -1.50
N ALA A 128 23.20 2.78 -2.70
CA ALA A 128 24.34 2.66 -3.63
C ALA A 128 24.89 4.02 -4.11
N TYR A 129 24.13 5.13 -3.90
CA TYR A 129 24.56 6.45 -4.37
C TYR A 129 25.56 7.11 -3.43
N HIS A 130 25.23 7.25 -2.12
CA HIS A 130 26.10 7.94 -1.16
C HIS A 130 26.28 7.16 0.16
N GLY A 131 25.93 5.88 0.20
CA GLY A 131 26.22 5.02 1.35
C GLY A 131 25.35 5.25 2.59
N TRP A 132 24.27 6.04 2.51
CA TRP A 132 23.32 6.12 3.63
C TRP A 132 22.72 4.75 3.89
N THR A 133 22.76 4.30 5.14
CA THR A 133 22.36 2.94 5.52
C THR A 133 21.18 2.98 6.48
N TYR A 134 20.16 2.22 6.16
CA TYR A 134 18.93 2.12 6.93
C TYR A 134 18.76 0.70 7.45
N ARG A 135 18.37 0.57 8.70
CA ARG A 135 17.97 -0.72 9.25
C ARG A 135 16.60 -1.13 8.67
N ASN A 136 16.25 -2.42 8.76
CA ASN A 136 15.01 -2.94 8.22
C ASN A 136 13.72 -2.45 8.95
N ASP A 137 13.87 -1.75 10.08
CA ASP A 137 12.80 -1.01 10.75
C ASP A 137 12.67 0.44 10.26
N GLY A 138 13.44 0.83 9.24
CA GLY A 138 13.45 2.15 8.63
C GLY A 138 14.40 3.16 9.26
N ALA A 139 15.01 2.88 10.40
CA ALA A 139 15.91 3.81 11.08
C ALA A 139 17.19 4.09 10.27
N LEU A 140 17.61 5.35 10.16
CA LEU A 140 18.91 5.70 9.58
C LEU A 140 20.02 5.37 10.58
N ILE A 141 20.88 4.41 10.23
CA ILE A 141 21.95 3.92 11.10
C ILE A 141 23.36 4.30 10.63
N GLY A 142 23.54 4.61 9.35
CA GLY A 142 24.84 4.94 8.78
C GLY A 142 24.79 6.13 7.85
N VAL A 143 25.68 7.10 8.07
CA VAL A 143 25.91 8.27 7.21
C VAL A 143 27.42 8.42 7.02
N PRO A 144 27.95 8.16 5.81
CA PRO A 144 29.37 8.40 5.53
C PRO A 144 29.75 9.87 5.76
N PHE A 145 30.95 10.09 6.28
CA PHE A 145 31.49 11.42 6.56
C PHE A 145 30.60 12.30 7.47
N TRP A 146 29.85 11.64 8.39
CA TRP A 146 28.89 12.32 9.27
C TRP A 146 29.52 13.47 10.07
N LYS A 147 30.78 13.28 10.56
CA LYS A 147 31.51 14.33 11.27
C LYS A 147 32.05 15.41 10.34
N ASP A 148 32.61 15.00 9.20
CA ASP A 148 33.34 15.91 8.32
C ASP A 148 32.43 16.71 7.39
N ALA A 149 31.39 16.04 6.81
CA ALA A 149 30.49 16.66 5.86
C ALA A 149 29.22 17.26 6.51
N TYR A 150 28.81 16.74 7.66
CA TYR A 150 27.60 17.18 8.36
C TYR A 150 27.90 17.81 9.73
N HIS A 151 29.18 17.97 10.08
CA HIS A 151 29.65 18.56 11.34
C HIS A 151 29.08 17.91 12.61
N GLY A 152 28.53 16.68 12.48
CA GLY A 152 27.83 15.98 13.56
C GLY A 152 26.42 16.46 13.83
N ASP A 153 25.90 17.45 13.09
CA ASP A 153 24.63 18.13 13.37
C ASP A 153 23.41 17.39 12.81
N LEU A 154 23.62 16.42 11.88
CA LEU A 154 22.54 15.64 11.32
C LEU A 154 21.92 14.72 12.39
N ARG A 155 20.69 14.95 12.79
CA ARG A 155 19.94 14.11 13.72
C ARG A 155 19.35 12.91 12.97
N ARG A 156 20.02 11.76 13.06
CA ARG A 156 19.68 10.55 12.29
C ARG A 156 18.24 10.07 12.53
N GLU A 157 17.69 10.31 13.70
CA GLU A 157 16.34 9.96 14.13
C GLU A 157 15.27 10.61 13.25
N GLU A 158 15.58 11.74 12.63
CA GLU A 158 14.66 12.48 11.76
C GLU A 158 14.76 12.05 10.29
N TRP A 159 15.75 11.25 9.96
CA TRP A 159 16.08 10.88 8.57
C TRP A 159 15.86 9.40 8.27
N GLY A 160 15.05 8.71 9.05
CA GLY A 160 14.57 7.37 8.73
C GLY A 160 13.81 7.31 7.40
N LEU A 161 13.60 6.12 6.88
CA LEU A 161 12.76 5.91 5.70
C LEU A 161 11.36 6.45 5.95
N VAL A 162 10.70 6.93 4.90
CA VAL A 162 9.30 7.39 4.97
C VAL A 162 8.39 6.16 5.04
N PRO A 163 7.70 5.93 6.17
CA PRO A 163 6.74 4.84 6.25
C PRO A 163 5.49 5.16 5.41
N VAL A 164 4.82 4.14 4.90
CA VAL A 164 3.44 4.29 4.44
C VAL A 164 2.54 4.57 5.66
N ALA A 165 1.40 5.21 5.44
CA ALA A 165 0.58 5.69 6.55
C ALA A 165 0.03 4.53 7.41
N GLN A 166 -0.46 3.47 6.78
CA GLN A 166 -0.97 2.29 7.48
C GLN A 166 -0.55 1.01 6.74
N VAL A 167 -0.28 -0.05 7.51
CA VAL A 167 -0.03 -1.42 7.03
C VAL A 167 -0.84 -2.36 7.88
N ASP A 168 -1.55 -3.29 7.27
CA ASP A 168 -2.31 -4.31 7.97
C ASP A 168 -2.35 -5.60 7.16
N GLU A 169 -2.78 -6.70 7.79
CA GLU A 169 -2.80 -8.04 7.21
C GLU A 169 -4.17 -8.69 7.37
N TYR A 170 -4.64 -9.31 6.31
CA TYR A 170 -5.81 -10.19 6.34
C TYR A 170 -5.50 -11.54 5.72
N LYS A 171 -5.56 -12.62 6.51
CA LYS A 171 -5.31 -14.02 6.05
C LYS A 171 -3.99 -14.20 5.28
N GLY A 172 -2.94 -13.54 5.73
CA GLY A 172 -1.63 -13.55 5.08
C GLY A 172 -1.46 -12.50 3.97
N PHE A 173 -2.52 -11.87 3.51
CA PHE A 173 -2.46 -10.80 2.52
C PHE A 173 -2.12 -9.49 3.21
N VAL A 174 -0.95 -8.94 2.90
CA VAL A 174 -0.44 -7.68 3.44
C VAL A 174 -0.91 -6.54 2.55
N TYR A 175 -1.57 -5.58 3.17
CA TYR A 175 -2.08 -4.37 2.54
C TYR A 175 -1.46 -3.12 3.16
N ALA A 176 -1.42 -2.05 2.39
CA ALA A 176 -1.04 -0.74 2.90
C ALA A 176 -1.84 0.38 2.23
N THR A 177 -1.89 1.53 2.88
CA THR A 177 -2.47 2.75 2.32
C THR A 177 -1.61 3.97 2.62
N PHE A 178 -1.60 4.95 1.71
CA PHE A 178 -0.99 6.26 1.95
C PHE A 178 -1.90 7.20 2.74
N ASP A 179 -3.19 6.87 2.86
CA ASP A 179 -4.16 7.69 3.57
C ASP A 179 -4.16 7.35 5.07
N ALA A 180 -3.70 8.29 5.90
CA ALA A 180 -3.71 8.13 7.35
C ALA A 180 -5.13 8.09 7.94
N GLU A 181 -6.12 8.64 7.23
CA GLU A 181 -7.53 8.67 7.64
C GLU A 181 -8.34 7.51 7.06
N ALA A 182 -7.71 6.62 6.30
CA ALA A 182 -8.39 5.43 5.78
C ALA A 182 -8.94 4.59 6.95
N PRO A 183 -10.15 4.01 6.82
CA PRO A 183 -10.69 3.13 7.84
C PRO A 183 -9.79 1.90 8.03
N PRO A 184 -9.83 1.23 9.21
CA PRO A 184 -9.12 -0.02 9.43
C PRO A 184 -9.39 -1.03 8.31
N LEU A 185 -8.40 -1.85 7.95
CA LEU A 185 -8.47 -2.79 6.82
C LEU A 185 -9.73 -3.66 6.84
N LEU A 186 -10.09 -4.23 8.00
CA LEU A 186 -11.29 -5.09 8.12
C LEU A 186 -12.59 -4.32 7.85
N GLU A 187 -12.68 -3.07 8.28
CA GLU A 187 -13.83 -2.21 8.00
C GLU A 187 -13.88 -1.86 6.51
N TYR A 188 -12.74 -1.58 5.90
CA TYR A 188 -12.62 -1.30 4.47
C TYR A 188 -13.00 -2.51 3.62
N LEU A 189 -12.52 -3.71 3.95
CA LEU A 189 -12.86 -4.94 3.26
C LEU A 189 -14.33 -5.34 3.42
N ASN A 190 -14.92 -5.05 4.59
CA ASN A 190 -16.34 -5.30 4.88
C ASN A 190 -16.80 -6.70 4.38
N GLU A 191 -17.85 -6.78 3.58
CA GLU A 191 -18.40 -8.03 3.04
C GLU A 191 -17.43 -8.75 2.08
N MET A 192 -16.40 -8.08 1.56
CA MET A 192 -15.36 -8.72 0.75
C MET A 192 -14.64 -9.83 1.53
N THR A 193 -14.54 -9.72 2.85
CA THR A 193 -13.94 -10.75 3.71
C THR A 193 -14.58 -12.13 3.49
N TRP A 194 -15.89 -12.20 3.29
CA TRP A 194 -16.60 -13.46 3.01
C TRP A 194 -16.10 -14.13 1.72
N TYR A 195 -15.87 -13.34 0.67
CA TYR A 195 -15.33 -13.89 -0.59
C TYR A 195 -13.88 -14.32 -0.42
N LEU A 196 -13.07 -13.55 0.28
CA LEU A 196 -11.67 -13.89 0.57
C LEU A 196 -11.59 -15.17 1.41
N ASP A 197 -12.40 -15.33 2.45
CA ASP A 197 -12.46 -16.53 3.29
C ASP A 197 -12.86 -17.75 2.46
N THR A 198 -13.83 -17.62 1.57
CA THR A 198 -14.26 -18.70 0.67
C THR A 198 -13.09 -19.19 -0.20
N LEU A 199 -12.15 -18.34 -0.55
CA LEU A 199 -10.98 -18.69 -1.34
C LEU A 199 -9.83 -19.23 -0.48
N PHE A 200 -9.56 -18.60 0.68
CA PHE A 200 -8.34 -18.82 1.45
C PHE A 200 -8.49 -19.90 2.53
N GLU A 201 -9.70 -20.17 3.01
CA GLU A 201 -9.94 -21.15 4.08
C GLU A 201 -10.37 -22.54 3.58
N ARG A 202 -10.17 -22.85 2.30
CA ARG A 202 -10.54 -24.16 1.74
C ARG A 202 -9.78 -25.33 2.36
N ARG A 203 -8.62 -25.06 2.98
CA ARG A 203 -7.78 -26.04 3.67
C ARG A 203 -7.27 -25.48 4.98
N ALA A 204 -7.11 -26.33 5.97
CA ALA A 204 -6.38 -26.00 7.18
C ALA A 204 -4.94 -25.58 6.81
N GLY A 205 -4.48 -24.42 7.30
CA GLY A 205 -3.16 -23.86 6.98
C GLY A 205 -3.19 -22.74 5.94
N GLY A 206 -4.34 -22.42 5.35
CA GLY A 206 -4.48 -21.29 4.43
C GLY A 206 -3.80 -21.51 3.08
N ILE A 207 -3.16 -20.47 2.56
CA ILE A 207 -2.45 -20.47 1.29
C ILE A 207 -1.02 -19.92 1.48
N GLU A 208 -0.14 -20.28 0.55
CA GLU A 208 1.19 -19.67 0.41
C GLU A 208 1.40 -19.26 -1.06
N ILE A 209 2.25 -18.28 -1.28
CA ILE A 209 2.67 -17.88 -2.63
C ILE A 209 3.85 -18.76 -3.04
N ILE A 210 3.66 -19.57 -4.06
CA ILE A 210 4.75 -20.27 -4.73
C ILE A 210 5.45 -19.34 -5.70
N GLY A 211 6.79 -19.44 -5.79
CA GLY A 211 7.63 -18.50 -6.53
C GLY A 211 7.26 -18.31 -7.99
N GLY A 212 7.53 -17.14 -8.48
CA GLY A 212 7.34 -16.71 -9.86
C GLY A 212 6.38 -15.54 -10.00
N VAL A 213 6.87 -14.41 -10.52
CA VAL A 213 6.06 -13.23 -10.85
C VAL A 213 6.03 -13.09 -12.37
N HIS A 214 4.83 -13.11 -12.95
CA HIS A 214 4.66 -12.77 -14.35
C HIS A 214 4.50 -11.26 -14.48
N LYS A 215 5.39 -10.63 -15.26
CA LYS A 215 5.33 -9.21 -15.58
C LYS A 215 5.12 -9.05 -17.08
N TRP A 216 4.13 -8.23 -17.48
CA TRP A 216 3.89 -7.87 -18.86
C TRP A 216 4.01 -6.36 -19.03
N VAL A 217 4.51 -5.97 -20.20
CA VAL A 217 4.35 -4.61 -20.69
C VAL A 217 3.43 -4.71 -21.91
N MET A 218 2.29 -4.06 -21.83
CA MET A 218 1.36 -3.97 -22.94
C MET A 218 1.61 -2.66 -23.70
N PRO A 219 1.74 -2.70 -25.04
CA PRO A 219 1.93 -1.51 -25.86
C PRO A 219 0.69 -0.63 -25.93
#